data_3eddf57d87367dad66dd5b732aae9d06
#
_entry.id   3eddf57d87367dad66dd5b732aae9d06
#
_cell.length_a   1.000
_cell.length_b   1.000
_cell.length_c   1.000
_cell.angle_alpha   90.00
_cell.angle_beta   90.00
_cell.angle_gamma   90.00
#
_symmetry.space_group_name_H-M   'P 1'
#
loop_
_entity.id
_entity.type
_entity.pdbx_description
1 polymer ?
#
loop_
_entity_poly.entity_id
_entity_poly.type
_entity_poly.pdbx_seq_one_letter_code
_entity_poly.pdbx_strand_id
1 'polypeptide(L)'
;MAASQLSRRLLILPGRRVLVINPPAGYLAALEPLPEDVSIAQQPDGGYDVVQLFAEDRAALERHADDARRAVKAGGALWVSYPNPAALTGSDLTRDHGWGVLHGVGLVAVKQIEIDPRWQALRFAATTRAAASGQAQTVPAADLLPVGPRATLAYRALRLVAVPLFRLLFRFQVSGRERIPRAGTYVVIGNHLGWMDAVTLSIFFPIEPRLHFLADPTGMMRQPLLWALVRATGGLVPVDRGRHGDRRLFRYVDHCLEIGGAVALFPEADFGPREGELLPFKKGFAHFAIDAGVPVVPIALSGTKDLWLGKTIELRVGAPIPAKGRTVEEVLQLGEHAVAELLPPYREPPGRKLLRVWLTGLF
;
A
#
# COMPACT_ATOMS: atom_id res chain seq x y z
N MET A 1 -41.62 -1.39 -1.96
CA MET A 1 -40.86 -0.79 -0.82
C MET A 1 -39.47 -0.42 -1.28
N ALA A 2 -38.82 0.61 -0.75
CA ALA A 2 -37.48 0.97 -1.16
C ALA A 2 -36.48 -0.08 -0.64
N ALA A 3 -35.61 -0.59 -1.53
CA ALA A 3 -34.56 -1.54 -1.19
C ALA A 3 -33.64 -1.02 -0.06
N SER A 4 -33.09 -1.93 0.75
CA SER A 4 -32.17 -1.58 1.81
C SER A 4 -30.93 -0.84 1.28
N GLN A 5 -30.31 -0.01 2.11
CA GLN A 5 -29.09 0.70 1.72
C GLN A 5 -27.96 -0.27 1.39
N LEU A 6 -27.86 -1.38 2.14
CA LEU A 6 -26.86 -2.43 1.92
C LEU A 6 -27.05 -3.13 0.59
N SER A 7 -28.28 -3.53 0.24
CA SER A 7 -28.61 -4.16 -1.03
C SER A 7 -28.18 -3.29 -2.22
N ARG A 8 -28.44 -1.97 -2.16
CA ARG A 8 -28.01 -1.04 -3.21
C ARG A 8 -26.48 -0.95 -3.31
N ARG A 9 -25.77 -0.89 -2.18
CA ARG A 9 -24.29 -0.83 -2.16
C ARG A 9 -23.65 -2.10 -2.73
N LEU A 10 -24.29 -3.25 -2.54
CA LEU A 10 -23.86 -4.54 -3.08
C LEU A 10 -24.27 -4.75 -4.55
N LEU A 11 -24.96 -3.79 -5.18
CA LEU A 11 -25.47 -3.88 -6.55
C LEU A 11 -26.58 -4.93 -6.71
N ILE A 12 -27.31 -5.24 -5.66
CA ILE A 12 -28.52 -6.04 -5.71
C ILE A 12 -29.65 -5.14 -6.21
N LEU A 13 -29.97 -5.27 -7.48
CA LEU A 13 -30.98 -4.47 -8.18
C LEU A 13 -32.21 -5.33 -8.50
N PRO A 14 -33.38 -4.75 -8.86
CA PRO A 14 -34.57 -5.52 -9.23
C PRO A 14 -34.29 -6.57 -10.30
N GLY A 15 -34.93 -7.74 -10.18
CA GLY A 15 -34.83 -8.86 -11.12
C GLY A 15 -33.51 -9.62 -11.11
N ARG A 16 -32.58 -9.34 -10.18
CA ARG A 16 -31.28 -10.00 -10.14
C ARG A 16 -31.29 -11.30 -9.33
N ARG A 17 -30.52 -12.27 -9.83
CA ARG A 17 -30.17 -13.49 -9.10
C ARG A 17 -28.91 -13.26 -8.27
N VAL A 18 -28.99 -13.54 -7.00
CA VAL A 18 -27.92 -13.32 -6.01
C VAL A 18 -27.50 -14.66 -5.40
N LEU A 19 -26.21 -14.93 -5.38
CA LEU A 19 -25.64 -16.05 -4.63
C LEU A 19 -24.87 -15.52 -3.43
N VAL A 20 -25.17 -16.04 -2.23
CA VAL A 20 -24.43 -15.73 -1.01
C VAL A 20 -23.82 -17.01 -0.46
N ILE A 21 -22.50 -17.10 -0.49
CA ILE A 21 -21.73 -18.27 -0.04
C ILE A 21 -21.23 -18.00 1.39
N ASN A 22 -21.47 -18.93 2.30
CA ASN A 22 -21.08 -18.89 3.71
C ASN A 22 -21.53 -17.62 4.46
N PRO A 23 -22.78 -17.18 4.36
CA PRO A 23 -23.23 -15.99 5.09
C PRO A 23 -23.16 -16.22 6.62
N PRO A 24 -22.70 -15.23 7.39
CA PRO A 24 -22.82 -15.28 8.84
C PRO A 24 -24.29 -15.29 9.28
N ALA A 25 -24.55 -15.80 10.47
CA ALA A 25 -25.91 -15.86 11.02
C ALA A 25 -26.58 -14.47 11.01
N GLY A 26 -27.81 -14.42 10.51
CA GLY A 26 -28.61 -13.19 10.44
C GLY A 26 -28.29 -12.28 9.24
N TYR A 27 -27.28 -12.58 8.44
CA TYR A 27 -26.88 -11.71 7.34
C TYR A 27 -27.96 -11.54 6.26
N LEU A 28 -28.65 -12.62 5.88
CA LEU A 28 -29.71 -12.54 4.85
C LEU A 28 -30.87 -11.64 5.29
N ALA A 29 -31.20 -11.63 6.57
CA ALA A 29 -32.21 -10.72 7.11
C ALA A 29 -31.75 -9.25 7.06
N ALA A 30 -30.46 -8.98 7.16
CA ALA A 30 -29.90 -7.62 7.05
C ALA A 30 -29.98 -7.05 5.62
N LEU A 31 -30.18 -7.90 4.60
CA LEU A 31 -30.40 -7.45 3.23
C LEU A 31 -31.83 -6.91 3.00
N GLU A 32 -32.77 -7.25 3.86
CA GLU A 32 -34.17 -6.82 3.75
C GLU A 32 -34.36 -5.30 4.04
N PRO A 33 -35.30 -4.64 3.38
CA PRO A 33 -36.15 -5.14 2.31
C PRO A 33 -35.36 -5.28 1.00
N LEU A 34 -35.59 -6.38 0.28
CA LEU A 34 -35.00 -6.62 -1.03
C LEU A 34 -35.71 -5.80 -2.13
N PRO A 35 -35.03 -5.51 -3.24
CA PRO A 35 -35.70 -5.01 -4.46
C PRO A 35 -36.67 -6.04 -5.02
N GLU A 36 -37.60 -5.59 -5.87
CA GLU A 36 -38.57 -6.46 -6.55
C GLU A 36 -37.86 -7.53 -7.40
N ASP A 37 -38.46 -8.74 -7.41
CA ASP A 37 -38.01 -9.90 -8.23
C ASP A 37 -36.54 -10.33 -7.99
N VAL A 38 -35.99 -10.07 -6.82
CA VAL A 38 -34.67 -10.58 -6.43
C VAL A 38 -34.81 -11.99 -5.85
N SER A 39 -34.00 -12.91 -6.36
CA SER A 39 -33.85 -14.26 -5.81
C SER A 39 -32.49 -14.45 -5.16
N ILE A 40 -32.44 -14.99 -3.94
CA ILE A 40 -31.19 -15.29 -3.23
C ILE A 40 -31.04 -16.81 -3.09
N ALA A 41 -29.87 -17.32 -3.51
CA ALA A 41 -29.45 -18.70 -3.30
C ALA A 41 -28.21 -18.73 -2.40
N GLN A 42 -27.98 -19.88 -1.74
CA GLN A 42 -26.78 -20.13 -0.92
C GLN A 42 -25.87 -21.21 -1.50
N GLN A 43 -26.36 -21.91 -2.53
CA GLN A 43 -25.58 -22.89 -3.28
C GLN A 43 -25.59 -22.56 -4.77
N PRO A 44 -24.48 -22.75 -5.48
CA PRO A 44 -24.41 -22.44 -6.89
C PRO A 44 -25.20 -23.48 -7.72
N ASP A 45 -26.25 -23.02 -8.39
CA ASP A 45 -27.09 -23.79 -9.29
C ASP A 45 -27.13 -23.26 -10.75
N GLY A 46 -26.28 -22.25 -11.02
CA GLY A 46 -26.22 -21.58 -12.32
C GLY A 46 -25.47 -20.25 -12.27
N GLY A 47 -25.74 -19.38 -13.24
CA GLY A 47 -25.14 -18.04 -13.29
C GLY A 47 -25.91 -17.01 -12.46
N TYR A 48 -25.17 -16.17 -11.74
CA TYR A 48 -25.71 -15.12 -10.87
C TYR A 48 -25.24 -13.74 -11.29
N ASP A 49 -26.10 -12.74 -11.09
CA ASP A 49 -25.78 -11.35 -11.40
C ASP A 49 -24.93 -10.71 -10.29
N VAL A 50 -25.09 -11.20 -9.05
CA VAL A 50 -24.29 -10.84 -7.91
C VAL A 50 -23.89 -12.10 -7.16
N VAL A 51 -22.61 -12.27 -6.88
CA VAL A 51 -22.07 -13.34 -6.04
C VAL A 51 -21.36 -12.67 -4.85
N GLN A 52 -21.70 -13.07 -3.64
CA GLN A 52 -21.04 -12.64 -2.44
C GLN A 52 -20.54 -13.85 -1.66
N LEU A 53 -19.22 -13.90 -1.46
CA LEU A 53 -18.55 -14.92 -0.67
C LEU A 53 -18.12 -14.33 0.67
N PHE A 54 -18.46 -14.99 1.78
CA PHE A 54 -17.89 -14.70 3.09
C PHE A 54 -16.72 -15.63 3.39
N ALA A 55 -15.55 -15.04 3.66
CA ALA A 55 -14.33 -15.75 4.02
C ALA A 55 -13.77 -15.15 5.32
N GLU A 56 -13.67 -15.97 6.36
CA GLU A 56 -13.12 -15.55 7.66
C GLU A 56 -11.60 -15.44 7.61
N ASP A 57 -10.97 -16.25 6.76
CA ASP A 57 -9.53 -16.32 6.56
C ASP A 57 -9.18 -16.70 5.11
N ARG A 58 -7.91 -16.72 4.81
CA ARG A 58 -7.38 -17.09 3.50
C ARG A 58 -7.73 -18.53 3.12
N ALA A 59 -7.73 -19.46 4.06
CA ALA A 59 -8.06 -20.86 3.79
C ALA A 59 -9.53 -21.02 3.38
N ALA A 60 -10.45 -20.27 4.01
CA ALA A 60 -11.85 -20.21 3.60
C ALA A 60 -12.02 -19.59 2.21
N LEU A 61 -11.26 -18.53 1.91
CA LEU A 61 -11.25 -17.92 0.59
C LEU A 61 -10.79 -18.92 -0.48
N GLU A 62 -9.66 -19.60 -0.27
CA GLU A 62 -9.08 -20.54 -1.22
C GLU A 62 -10.02 -21.73 -1.53
N ARG A 63 -10.79 -22.18 -0.52
CA ARG A 63 -11.78 -23.27 -0.71
C ARG A 63 -12.95 -22.90 -1.62
N HIS A 64 -13.39 -21.65 -1.60
CA HIS A 64 -14.64 -21.24 -2.23
C HIS A 64 -14.47 -20.23 -3.39
N ALA A 65 -13.26 -19.71 -3.61
CA ALA A 65 -13.00 -18.67 -4.61
C ALA A 65 -13.35 -19.13 -6.04
N ASP A 66 -13.03 -20.37 -6.38
CA ASP A 66 -13.29 -20.93 -7.72
C ASP A 66 -14.79 -21.10 -7.99
N ASP A 67 -15.55 -21.58 -7.00
CA ASP A 67 -17.01 -21.74 -7.12
C ASP A 67 -17.68 -20.36 -7.23
N ALA A 68 -17.27 -19.40 -6.41
CA ALA A 68 -17.78 -18.04 -6.48
C ALA A 68 -17.49 -17.39 -7.86
N ARG A 69 -16.28 -17.59 -8.39
CA ARG A 69 -15.88 -17.06 -9.69
C ARG A 69 -16.66 -17.68 -10.85
N ARG A 70 -16.90 -19.00 -10.81
CA ARG A 70 -17.65 -19.70 -11.87
C ARG A 70 -19.14 -19.36 -11.84
N ALA A 71 -19.67 -19.06 -10.65
CA ALA A 71 -21.07 -18.72 -10.48
C ALA A 71 -21.43 -17.32 -10.96
N VAL A 72 -20.48 -16.37 -11.04
CA VAL A 72 -20.76 -15.02 -11.49
C VAL A 72 -20.87 -14.96 -13.02
N LYS A 73 -21.96 -14.37 -13.53
CA LYS A 73 -22.16 -14.11 -14.98
C LYS A 73 -21.13 -13.12 -15.52
N ALA A 74 -20.90 -13.14 -16.82
CA ALA A 74 -20.15 -12.08 -17.50
C ALA A 74 -20.81 -10.72 -17.24
N GLY A 75 -20.02 -9.77 -16.71
CA GLY A 75 -20.53 -8.44 -16.29
C GLY A 75 -21.25 -8.42 -14.93
N GLY A 76 -21.38 -9.55 -14.24
CA GLY A 76 -21.88 -9.65 -12.87
C GLY A 76 -20.90 -9.07 -11.84
N ALA A 77 -21.37 -8.98 -10.60
CA ALA A 77 -20.56 -8.46 -9.48
C ALA A 77 -20.11 -9.60 -8.57
N LEU A 78 -18.80 -9.74 -8.38
CA LEU A 78 -18.22 -10.63 -7.38
C LEU A 78 -17.77 -9.82 -6.18
N TRP A 79 -18.35 -10.10 -5.02
CA TRP A 79 -17.98 -9.55 -3.74
C TRP A 79 -17.35 -10.62 -2.84
N VAL A 80 -16.27 -10.28 -2.17
CA VAL A 80 -15.70 -11.11 -1.11
C VAL A 80 -15.74 -10.31 0.18
N SER A 81 -16.48 -10.84 1.15
CA SER A 81 -16.63 -10.27 2.49
C SER A 81 -15.63 -10.93 3.43
N TYR A 82 -14.93 -10.13 4.20
CA TYR A 82 -13.88 -10.54 5.12
C TYR A 82 -14.01 -9.80 6.45
N PRO A 83 -13.44 -10.33 7.56
CA PRO A 83 -13.54 -9.71 8.86
C PRO A 83 -12.93 -8.32 8.91
N ASN A 84 -13.59 -7.39 9.57
CA ASN A 84 -13.03 -6.07 9.86
C ASN A 84 -11.88 -6.22 10.90
N PRO A 85 -10.64 -5.84 10.57
CA PRO A 85 -9.51 -5.99 11.50
C PRO A 85 -9.68 -5.27 12.83
N ALA A 86 -10.52 -4.22 12.86
CA ALA A 86 -10.83 -3.49 14.10
C ALA A 86 -11.76 -4.25 15.06
N ALA A 87 -12.53 -5.22 14.54
CA ALA A 87 -13.54 -5.95 15.31
C ALA A 87 -13.18 -7.42 15.57
N LEU A 88 -12.39 -8.04 14.70
CA LEU A 88 -12.00 -9.46 14.77
C LEU A 88 -10.48 -9.58 14.60
N THR A 89 -9.80 -9.96 15.68
CA THR A 89 -8.37 -10.29 15.67
C THR A 89 -8.17 -11.73 15.20
N GLY A 90 -7.30 -11.95 14.21
CA GLY A 90 -6.90 -13.30 13.80
C GLY A 90 -7.14 -13.66 12.33
N SER A 91 -7.81 -12.82 11.54
CA SER A 91 -7.90 -13.04 10.10
C SER A 91 -6.62 -12.58 9.40
N ASP A 92 -6.14 -13.38 8.46
CA ASP A 92 -5.03 -13.07 7.55
C ASP A 92 -5.51 -12.37 6.25
N LEU A 93 -6.83 -12.08 6.16
CA LEU A 93 -7.42 -11.24 5.13
C LEU A 93 -7.52 -9.80 5.61
N THR A 94 -6.95 -8.89 4.84
CA THR A 94 -7.07 -7.44 5.04
C THR A 94 -7.49 -6.79 3.72
N ARG A 95 -7.70 -5.48 3.72
CA ARG A 95 -8.00 -4.75 2.47
C ARG A 95 -7.02 -5.09 1.34
N ASP A 96 -5.74 -5.21 1.66
CA ASP A 96 -4.66 -5.28 0.67
C ASP A 96 -3.94 -6.65 0.65
N HIS A 97 -4.29 -7.58 1.57
CA HIS A 97 -3.63 -8.87 1.73
C HIS A 97 -4.59 -10.06 1.72
N GLY A 98 -4.06 -11.22 1.26
CA GLY A 98 -4.77 -12.50 1.27
C GLY A 98 -5.44 -12.85 -0.08
N TRP A 99 -5.41 -11.97 -1.08
CA TRP A 99 -6.17 -12.09 -2.33
C TRP A 99 -5.44 -12.83 -3.45
N GLY A 100 -4.34 -13.52 -3.17
CA GLY A 100 -3.49 -14.19 -4.17
C GLY A 100 -4.25 -15.14 -5.08
N VAL A 101 -5.21 -15.91 -4.56
CA VAL A 101 -6.03 -16.85 -5.32
C VAL A 101 -6.91 -16.15 -6.37
N LEU A 102 -7.42 -14.96 -6.08
CA LEU A 102 -8.22 -14.16 -7.00
C LEU A 102 -7.33 -13.38 -7.99
N HIS A 103 -6.22 -12.85 -7.53
CA HIS A 103 -5.24 -12.18 -8.40
C HIS A 103 -4.63 -13.15 -9.42
N GLY A 104 -4.35 -14.39 -9.01
CA GLY A 104 -3.81 -15.45 -9.89
C GLY A 104 -4.71 -15.80 -11.08
N VAL A 105 -6.02 -15.55 -10.97
CA VAL A 105 -7.00 -15.73 -12.05
C VAL A 105 -7.42 -14.42 -12.73
N GLY A 106 -6.66 -13.34 -12.51
CA GLY A 106 -6.87 -12.05 -13.18
C GLY A 106 -8.03 -11.22 -12.62
N LEU A 107 -8.43 -11.44 -11.36
CA LEU A 107 -9.41 -10.63 -10.65
C LEU A 107 -8.70 -9.62 -9.77
N VAL A 108 -9.13 -8.35 -9.79
CA VAL A 108 -8.59 -7.27 -8.97
C VAL A 108 -9.68 -6.58 -8.16
N ALA A 109 -9.35 -6.15 -6.94
CA ALA A 109 -10.27 -5.40 -6.11
C ALA A 109 -10.50 -4.00 -6.68
N VAL A 110 -11.78 -3.64 -6.91
CA VAL A 110 -12.17 -2.37 -7.55
C VAL A 110 -12.98 -1.46 -6.65
N LYS A 111 -13.55 -1.99 -5.57
CA LYS A 111 -14.37 -1.21 -4.63
C LYS A 111 -14.43 -1.90 -3.28
N GLN A 112 -14.39 -1.11 -2.20
CA GLN A 112 -14.60 -1.57 -0.83
C GLN A 112 -15.87 -0.95 -0.25
N ILE A 113 -16.60 -1.74 0.54
CA ILE A 113 -17.73 -1.28 1.34
C ILE A 113 -17.67 -1.92 2.74
N GLU A 114 -18.16 -1.24 3.72
CA GLU A 114 -18.46 -1.80 5.03
C GLU A 114 -19.84 -2.45 4.98
N ILE A 115 -19.94 -3.70 5.41
CA ILE A 115 -21.20 -4.44 5.55
C ILE A 115 -21.85 -4.08 6.90
N ASP A 116 -21.10 -4.30 7.97
CA ASP A 116 -21.43 -4.02 9.35
C ASP A 116 -20.12 -3.80 10.16
N PRO A 117 -20.14 -3.52 11.46
CA PRO A 117 -18.92 -3.35 12.25
C PRO A 117 -17.95 -4.54 12.23
N ARG A 118 -18.45 -5.76 11.93
CA ARG A 118 -17.66 -7.00 11.92
C ARG A 118 -17.16 -7.40 10.54
N TRP A 119 -17.82 -6.94 9.45
CA TRP A 119 -17.56 -7.40 8.10
C TRP A 119 -17.37 -6.24 7.12
N GLN A 120 -16.36 -6.37 6.29
CA GLN A 120 -16.12 -5.52 5.12
C GLN A 120 -16.21 -6.37 3.86
N ALA A 121 -16.46 -5.77 2.70
CA ALA A 121 -16.47 -6.47 1.43
C ALA A 121 -15.66 -5.73 0.36
N LEU A 122 -14.90 -6.49 -0.42
CA LEU A 122 -14.24 -6.04 -1.64
C LEU A 122 -14.96 -6.57 -2.86
N ARG A 123 -15.25 -5.69 -3.82
CA ARG A 123 -15.72 -6.10 -5.14
C ARG A 123 -14.53 -6.41 -6.02
N PHE A 124 -14.54 -7.60 -6.60
CA PHE A 124 -13.57 -8.04 -7.58
C PHE A 124 -14.13 -7.94 -9.00
N ALA A 125 -13.32 -7.54 -9.95
CA ALA A 125 -13.63 -7.54 -11.36
C ALA A 125 -12.50 -8.18 -12.14
N ALA A 126 -12.87 -8.88 -13.24
CA ALA A 126 -11.87 -9.40 -14.15
C ALA A 126 -11.03 -8.25 -14.70
N THR A 127 -9.73 -8.46 -14.75
CA THR A 127 -8.84 -7.61 -15.52
C THR A 127 -9.19 -7.85 -16.99
N THR A 128 -10.26 -7.20 -17.48
CA THR A 128 -10.50 -7.23 -18.93
C THR A 128 -9.30 -6.56 -19.60
N ARG A 129 -8.90 -7.07 -20.77
CA ARG A 129 -7.95 -6.40 -21.67
C ARG A 129 -8.37 -4.94 -21.93
N ALA A 130 -9.64 -4.58 -21.69
CA ALA A 130 -10.22 -3.24 -21.70
C ALA A 130 -10.17 -2.53 -20.33
N ALA A 131 -10.08 -3.22 -19.19
CA ALA A 131 -9.67 -2.63 -17.92
C ALA A 131 -8.13 -2.60 -17.80
N ALA A 132 -7.43 -3.41 -18.56
CA ALA A 132 -6.03 -3.21 -18.95
C ALA A 132 -5.90 -2.11 -20.05
N SER A 133 -6.97 -1.71 -20.72
CA SER A 133 -7.12 -0.58 -21.65
C SER A 133 -8.01 0.54 -21.10
N GLY A 134 -8.77 0.32 -20.05
CA GLY A 134 -9.21 1.28 -19.03
C GLY A 134 -8.04 1.43 -18.08
N GLN A 135 -6.96 1.80 -18.76
CA GLN A 135 -5.77 2.47 -18.28
C GLN A 135 -5.57 2.30 -16.75
N ALA A 136 -5.06 1.14 -16.28
CA ALA A 136 -3.64 1.29 -15.97
C ALA A 136 -3.03 1.89 -17.25
N GLN A 137 -3.05 3.20 -17.36
CA GLN A 137 -2.10 3.87 -18.22
C GLN A 137 -0.77 3.29 -17.75
N THR A 138 -0.26 2.33 -18.50
CA THR A 138 1.16 2.10 -18.57
C THR A 138 1.63 3.45 -19.04
N VAL A 139 1.95 4.32 -18.06
CA VAL A 139 2.64 5.57 -18.33
C VAL A 139 3.80 5.07 -19.16
N PRO A 140 3.88 5.45 -20.44
CA PRO A 140 4.99 5.01 -21.28
C PRO A 140 6.26 5.30 -20.51
N ALA A 141 7.24 4.41 -20.57
CA ALA A 141 8.50 4.62 -19.84
C ALA A 141 9.14 5.99 -20.11
N ALA A 142 8.80 6.62 -21.24
CA ALA A 142 9.20 7.98 -21.62
C ALA A 142 8.46 9.08 -20.85
N ASP A 143 7.27 8.80 -20.28
CA ASP A 143 6.47 9.76 -19.48
C ASP A 143 6.72 9.64 -17.98
N LEU A 144 7.53 8.68 -17.58
CA LEU A 144 7.89 8.48 -16.19
C LEU A 144 8.98 9.48 -15.81
N LEU A 145 8.67 10.16 -14.79
CA LEU A 145 9.38 11.07 -13.90
C LEU A 145 10.88 11.14 -14.11
N PRO A 146 11.48 12.33 -14.17
CA PRO A 146 12.92 12.46 -14.32
C PRO A 146 13.62 11.69 -13.19
N VAL A 147 14.24 10.59 -13.55
CA VAL A 147 15.14 9.82 -12.69
C VAL A 147 16.52 10.42 -12.85
N GLY A 148 17.17 10.78 -11.76
CA GLY A 148 18.51 11.37 -11.83
C GLY A 148 19.09 11.69 -10.47
N PRO A 149 20.42 11.91 -10.38
CA PRO A 149 21.08 12.24 -9.12
C PRO A 149 20.71 13.65 -8.65
N ARG A 150 20.26 14.50 -9.56
CA ARG A 150 19.99 15.91 -9.29
C ARG A 150 18.52 16.16 -9.00
N ALA A 151 18.29 16.98 -7.99
CA ALA A 151 16.98 17.46 -7.64
C ALA A 151 16.46 18.49 -8.65
N THR A 152 15.18 18.35 -9.07
CA THR A 152 14.52 19.35 -9.94
C THR A 152 14.38 20.69 -9.20
N LEU A 153 14.27 21.79 -9.95
CA LEU A 153 14.00 23.11 -9.35
C LEU A 153 12.68 23.12 -8.56
N ALA A 154 11.67 22.44 -9.08
CA ALA A 154 10.38 22.29 -8.39
C ALA A 154 10.53 21.58 -7.03
N TYR A 155 11.34 20.51 -6.96
CA TYR A 155 11.62 19.84 -5.69
C TYR A 155 12.37 20.74 -4.70
N ARG A 156 13.36 21.49 -5.17
CA ARG A 156 14.11 22.45 -4.34
C ARG A 156 13.19 23.53 -3.76
N ALA A 157 12.32 24.11 -4.62
CA ALA A 157 11.33 25.11 -4.23
C ALA A 157 10.30 24.54 -3.23
N LEU A 158 9.76 23.35 -3.53
CA LEU A 158 8.83 22.67 -2.62
C LEU A 158 9.47 22.41 -1.26
N ARG A 159 10.70 21.91 -1.25
CA ARG A 159 11.44 21.61 0.00
C ARG A 159 11.72 22.87 0.82
N LEU A 160 12.00 24.00 0.18
CA LEU A 160 12.23 25.28 0.84
C LEU A 160 11.00 25.72 1.65
N VAL A 161 9.79 25.42 1.18
CA VAL A 161 8.53 25.73 1.87
C VAL A 161 8.13 24.61 2.83
N ALA A 162 8.23 23.36 2.40
CA ALA A 162 7.76 22.22 3.17
C ALA A 162 8.58 22.01 4.46
N VAL A 163 9.91 22.16 4.43
CA VAL A 163 10.77 21.92 5.60
C VAL A 163 10.40 22.81 6.77
N PRO A 164 10.31 24.15 6.66
CA PRO A 164 9.90 24.99 7.77
C PRO A 164 8.45 24.73 8.21
N LEU A 165 7.54 24.48 7.26
CA LEU A 165 6.15 24.16 7.57
C LEU A 165 6.03 22.89 8.42
N PHE A 166 6.66 21.79 8.02
CA PHE A 166 6.60 20.56 8.79
C PHE A 166 7.31 20.66 10.14
N ARG A 167 8.40 21.44 10.24
CA ARG A 167 9.05 21.71 11.52
C ARG A 167 8.21 22.59 12.45
N LEU A 168 7.31 23.40 11.94
CA LEU A 168 6.33 24.14 12.72
C LEU A 168 5.21 23.23 13.25
N LEU A 169 4.76 22.30 12.40
CA LEU A 169 3.63 21.40 12.71
C LEU A 169 4.04 20.23 13.62
N PHE A 170 5.28 19.76 13.52
CA PHE A 170 5.77 18.56 14.20
C PHE A 170 7.11 18.80 14.88
N ARG A 171 7.40 17.99 15.88
CA ARG A 171 8.71 17.95 16.53
C ARG A 171 9.51 16.79 15.97
N PHE A 172 10.71 17.04 15.46
CA PHE A 172 11.55 16.00 14.89
C PHE A 172 12.74 15.69 15.78
N GLN A 173 12.97 14.40 16.03
CA GLN A 173 14.16 13.87 16.68
C GLN A 173 14.89 12.99 15.65
N VAL A 174 16.12 13.37 15.31
CA VAL A 174 16.90 12.70 14.28
C VAL A 174 18.26 12.30 14.83
N SER A 175 18.59 11.02 14.74
CA SER A 175 19.88 10.47 15.15
C SER A 175 20.53 9.68 14.02
N GLY A 176 21.86 9.60 14.04
CA GLY A 176 22.63 8.87 13.02
C GLY A 176 22.68 9.54 11.64
N ARG A 177 22.28 10.81 11.52
CA ARG A 177 22.26 11.52 10.22
C ARG A 177 23.64 11.60 9.57
N GLU A 178 24.68 11.60 10.34
CA GLU A 178 26.08 11.58 9.89
C GLU A 178 26.46 10.29 9.15
N ARG A 179 25.68 9.22 9.32
CA ARG A 179 25.87 7.92 8.66
C ARG A 179 25.30 7.89 7.24
N ILE A 180 24.48 8.87 6.85
CA ILE A 180 23.96 8.96 5.49
C ILE A 180 25.13 9.25 4.54
N PRO A 181 25.34 8.42 3.48
CA PRO A 181 26.39 8.68 2.52
C PRO A 181 26.22 10.05 1.87
N ARG A 182 27.25 10.87 1.91
CA ARG A 182 27.25 12.21 1.31
C ARG A 182 27.52 12.20 -0.18
N ALA A 183 28.05 11.12 -0.70
CA ALA A 183 28.35 10.92 -2.10
C ALA A 183 28.14 9.45 -2.48
N GLY A 184 27.93 9.20 -3.77
CA GLY A 184 27.62 7.87 -4.26
C GLY A 184 26.15 7.50 -4.12
N THR A 185 25.81 6.32 -4.64
CA THR A 185 24.47 5.77 -4.66
C THR A 185 24.27 4.82 -3.50
N TYR A 186 23.03 4.70 -3.03
CA TYR A 186 22.67 3.80 -1.94
C TYR A 186 21.18 3.44 -1.98
N VAL A 187 20.83 2.36 -1.32
CA VAL A 187 19.44 1.94 -1.10
C VAL A 187 19.06 2.20 0.34
N VAL A 188 17.99 2.95 0.60
CA VAL A 188 17.44 3.19 1.95
C VAL A 188 16.31 2.20 2.21
N ILE A 189 16.34 1.56 3.37
CA ILE A 189 15.27 0.66 3.82
C ILE A 189 14.78 1.06 5.20
N GLY A 190 13.49 0.89 5.47
CA GLY A 190 12.91 1.18 6.77
C GLY A 190 11.53 0.57 6.97
N ASN A 191 11.00 0.72 8.18
CA ASN A 191 9.61 0.40 8.48
C ASN A 191 8.66 1.43 7.84
N HIS A 192 7.42 1.01 7.55
CA HIS A 192 6.42 1.84 6.87
C HIS A 192 5.16 1.99 7.72
N LEU A 193 4.85 3.21 8.14
CA LEU A 193 3.74 3.50 9.03
C LEU A 193 2.66 4.38 8.37
N GLY A 194 3.05 5.23 7.42
CA GLY A 194 2.13 6.11 6.73
C GLY A 194 2.82 7.06 5.72
N TRP A 195 2.03 7.95 5.13
CA TRP A 195 2.51 8.91 4.12
C TRP A 195 3.64 9.84 4.63
N MET A 196 3.65 10.10 5.93
CA MET A 196 4.64 10.99 6.56
C MET A 196 6.05 10.41 6.53
N ASP A 197 6.23 9.11 6.33
CA ASP A 197 7.53 8.46 6.25
C ASP A 197 8.36 9.03 5.10
N ALA A 198 7.80 9.04 3.89
CA ALA A 198 8.46 9.58 2.71
C ALA A 198 8.75 11.09 2.83
N VAL A 199 7.85 11.84 3.47
CA VAL A 199 8.06 13.27 3.76
C VAL A 199 9.21 13.46 4.75
N THR A 200 9.26 12.67 5.82
CA THR A 200 10.34 12.72 6.81
C THR A 200 11.68 12.45 6.17
N LEU A 201 11.79 11.42 5.34
CA LEU A 201 13.02 11.15 4.60
C LEU A 201 13.37 12.30 3.65
N SER A 202 12.39 12.86 2.94
CA SER A 202 12.60 14.00 2.04
C SER A 202 13.10 15.25 2.78
N ILE A 203 12.76 15.43 4.05
CA ILE A 203 13.21 16.56 4.88
C ILE A 203 14.66 16.37 5.35
N PHE A 204 15.04 15.17 5.79
CA PHE A 204 16.29 14.94 6.51
C PHE A 204 17.41 14.32 5.70
N PHE A 205 17.10 13.66 4.59
CA PHE A 205 18.11 13.18 3.65
C PHE A 205 18.69 14.31 2.80
N PRO A 206 19.90 14.16 2.26
CA PRO A 206 20.48 15.11 1.33
C PRO A 206 19.56 15.43 0.15
N ILE A 207 19.69 16.64 -0.38
CA ILE A 207 18.99 17.01 -1.62
C ILE A 207 19.56 16.20 -2.80
N GLU A 208 20.85 15.95 -2.75
CA GLU A 208 21.63 15.16 -3.72
C GLU A 208 22.55 14.19 -2.99
N PRO A 209 22.65 12.91 -3.43
CA PRO A 209 21.86 12.34 -4.54
C PRO A 209 20.37 12.35 -4.25
N ARG A 210 19.56 12.59 -5.30
CA ARG A 210 18.09 12.64 -5.16
C ARG A 210 17.57 11.29 -4.73
N LEU A 211 16.79 11.28 -3.64
CA LEU A 211 16.13 10.09 -3.13
C LEU A 211 14.86 9.81 -3.93
N HIS A 212 14.74 8.61 -4.49
CA HIS A 212 13.59 8.14 -5.27
C HIS A 212 12.83 7.09 -4.47
N PHE A 213 11.53 7.28 -4.33
CA PHE A 213 10.66 6.40 -3.55
C PHE A 213 9.95 5.40 -4.45
N LEU A 214 9.98 4.13 -4.08
CA LEU A 214 9.15 3.11 -4.69
C LEU A 214 7.73 3.23 -4.15
N ALA A 215 6.77 3.57 -5.00
CA ALA A 215 5.38 3.68 -4.60
C ALA A 215 4.41 3.34 -5.74
N ASP A 216 3.20 2.90 -5.37
CA ASP A 216 2.08 2.73 -6.31
C ASP A 216 1.52 4.12 -6.67
N PRO A 217 1.60 4.55 -7.93
CA PRO A 217 1.13 5.86 -8.34
C PRO A 217 -0.40 5.97 -8.47
N THR A 218 -1.12 4.84 -8.43
CA THR A 218 -2.55 4.76 -8.79
C THR A 218 -3.42 5.72 -7.96
N GLY A 219 -3.17 5.84 -6.66
CA GLY A 219 -3.89 6.77 -5.79
C GLY A 219 -3.60 8.23 -6.12
N MET A 220 -2.33 8.57 -6.34
CA MET A 220 -1.88 9.92 -6.65
C MET A 220 -2.34 10.38 -8.04
N MET A 221 -2.40 9.49 -9.02
CA MET A 221 -2.88 9.78 -10.38
C MET A 221 -4.36 10.19 -10.43
N ARG A 222 -5.16 9.78 -9.45
CA ARG A 222 -6.57 10.20 -9.34
C ARG A 222 -6.74 11.64 -8.89
N GLN A 223 -5.67 12.26 -8.38
CA GLN A 223 -5.66 13.65 -7.91
C GLN A 223 -4.77 14.49 -8.84
N PRO A 224 -5.33 15.21 -9.84
CA PRO A 224 -4.54 15.82 -10.91
C PRO A 224 -3.50 16.83 -10.43
N LEU A 225 -3.81 17.62 -9.39
CA LEU A 225 -2.86 18.57 -8.81
C LEU A 225 -1.70 17.87 -8.09
N LEU A 226 -2.00 16.82 -7.30
CA LEU A 226 -0.98 16.02 -6.63
C LEU A 226 -0.09 15.32 -7.66
N TRP A 227 -0.69 14.73 -8.69
CA TRP A 227 0.06 14.09 -9.77
C TRP A 227 0.95 15.07 -10.54
N ALA A 228 0.46 16.28 -10.85
CA ALA A 228 1.27 17.31 -11.46
C ALA A 228 2.46 17.72 -10.57
N LEU A 229 2.26 17.81 -9.25
CA LEU A 229 3.32 18.10 -8.29
C LEU A 229 4.36 16.97 -8.24
N VAL A 230 3.92 15.70 -8.17
CA VAL A 230 4.80 14.52 -8.19
C VAL A 230 5.64 14.50 -9.47
N ARG A 231 5.03 14.75 -10.63
CA ARG A 231 5.74 14.85 -11.92
C ARG A 231 6.76 15.99 -11.94
N ALA A 232 6.40 17.16 -11.45
CA ALA A 232 7.30 18.32 -11.42
C ALA A 232 8.50 18.13 -10.48
N THR A 233 8.26 17.50 -9.33
CA THR A 233 9.30 17.26 -8.32
C THR A 233 10.18 16.04 -8.64
N GLY A 234 9.65 15.06 -9.38
CA GLY A 234 10.31 13.78 -9.61
C GLY A 234 10.46 12.96 -8.32
N GLY A 235 11.28 11.93 -8.37
CA GLY A 235 11.62 11.13 -7.18
C GLY A 235 10.60 10.04 -6.84
N LEU A 236 9.78 9.62 -7.79
CA LEU A 236 8.93 8.44 -7.69
C LEU A 236 9.39 7.37 -8.67
N VAL A 237 9.59 6.15 -8.20
CA VAL A 237 9.73 4.94 -9.02
C VAL A 237 8.42 4.16 -8.91
N PRO A 238 7.66 4.04 -10.01
CA PRO A 238 6.34 3.41 -9.96
C PRO A 238 6.45 1.90 -9.76
N VAL A 239 5.66 1.39 -8.82
CA VAL A 239 5.52 -0.05 -8.54
C VAL A 239 4.14 -0.50 -8.97
N ASP A 240 4.06 -1.53 -9.81
CA ASP A 240 2.82 -2.26 -10.09
C ASP A 240 2.68 -3.40 -9.08
N ARG A 241 1.85 -3.22 -8.05
CA ARG A 241 1.61 -4.23 -7.01
C ARG A 241 0.93 -5.51 -7.54
N GLY A 242 0.29 -5.44 -8.71
CA GLY A 242 -0.37 -6.57 -9.34
C GLY A 242 0.59 -7.52 -10.07
N ARG A 243 1.85 -7.16 -10.26
CA ARG A 243 2.85 -7.93 -11.01
C ARG A 243 4.02 -8.34 -10.14
N HIS A 244 3.97 -9.54 -9.59
CA HIS A 244 5.13 -10.14 -8.93
C HIS A 244 6.27 -10.35 -9.94
N GLY A 245 7.47 -9.88 -9.61
CA GLY A 245 8.65 -10.01 -10.47
C GLY A 245 8.66 -9.09 -11.69
N ASP A 246 8.11 -7.87 -11.57
CA ASP A 246 8.11 -6.89 -12.64
C ASP A 246 9.54 -6.50 -13.04
N ARG A 247 10.02 -7.07 -14.16
CA ARG A 247 11.33 -6.75 -14.74
C ARG A 247 11.50 -5.25 -15.07
N ARG A 248 10.39 -4.50 -15.19
CA ARG A 248 10.43 -3.05 -15.41
C ARG A 248 10.87 -2.33 -14.14
N LEU A 249 10.34 -2.74 -12.98
CA LEU A 249 10.75 -2.16 -11.70
C LEU A 249 12.26 -2.32 -11.49
N PHE A 250 12.80 -3.53 -11.72
CA PHE A 250 14.24 -3.78 -11.62
C PHE A 250 15.03 -2.84 -12.52
N ARG A 251 14.68 -2.76 -13.81
CA ARG A 251 15.34 -1.84 -14.75
C ARG A 251 15.27 -0.37 -14.35
N TYR A 252 14.16 0.06 -13.74
CA TYR A 252 14.04 1.44 -13.24
C TYR A 252 14.94 1.72 -12.06
N VAL A 253 14.98 0.81 -11.09
CA VAL A 253 15.84 0.93 -9.92
C VAL A 253 17.30 0.88 -10.34
N ASP A 254 17.68 -0.09 -11.18
CA ASP A 254 19.04 -0.21 -11.72
C ASP A 254 19.45 1.07 -12.43
N HIS A 255 18.63 1.56 -13.36
CA HIS A 255 18.90 2.82 -14.03
C HIS A 255 19.05 4.00 -13.07
N CYS A 256 18.18 4.11 -12.06
CA CYS A 256 18.26 5.15 -11.04
C CYS A 256 19.60 5.12 -10.29
N LEU A 257 20.05 3.92 -9.91
CA LEU A 257 21.31 3.73 -9.21
C LEU A 257 22.53 3.95 -10.14
N GLU A 258 22.48 3.47 -11.38
CA GLU A 258 23.54 3.65 -12.39
C GLU A 258 23.82 5.12 -12.69
N ILE A 259 22.79 5.95 -12.82
CA ILE A 259 22.94 7.38 -13.09
C ILE A 259 23.25 8.22 -11.84
N GLY A 260 23.46 7.59 -10.69
CA GLY A 260 23.90 8.24 -9.46
C GLY A 260 22.79 8.73 -8.54
N GLY A 261 21.53 8.27 -8.71
CA GLY A 261 20.43 8.51 -7.78
C GLY A 261 20.50 7.61 -6.55
N ALA A 262 19.69 7.87 -5.55
CA ALA A 262 19.45 6.98 -4.41
C ALA A 262 18.02 6.50 -4.40
N VAL A 263 17.78 5.29 -3.88
CA VAL A 263 16.46 4.67 -3.85
C VAL A 263 16.03 4.41 -2.42
N ALA A 264 14.80 4.79 -2.09
CA ALA A 264 14.18 4.48 -0.80
C ALA A 264 12.97 3.57 -1.00
N LEU A 265 12.91 2.52 -0.23
CA LEU A 265 11.76 1.62 -0.20
C LEU A 265 11.48 1.11 1.20
N PHE A 266 10.24 0.73 1.39
CA PHE A 266 9.78 0.13 2.61
C PHE A 266 9.55 -1.37 2.33
N PRO A 267 10.50 -2.26 2.71
CA PRO A 267 10.48 -3.65 2.27
C PRO A 267 9.36 -4.48 2.89
N GLU A 268 8.64 -3.95 3.86
CA GLU A 268 7.40 -4.51 4.39
C GLU A 268 6.31 -4.62 3.29
N ALA A 269 6.40 -3.77 2.26
CA ALA A 269 5.45 -3.65 1.14
C ALA A 269 4.02 -3.30 1.56
N ASP A 270 3.79 -2.98 2.83
CA ASP A 270 2.55 -2.51 3.42
C ASP A 270 2.79 -1.62 4.63
N PHE A 271 1.72 -0.96 5.12
CA PHE A 271 1.81 -0.19 6.35
C PHE A 271 1.82 -1.13 7.56
N GLY A 272 2.81 -0.96 8.43
CA GLY A 272 2.90 -1.68 9.69
C GLY A 272 1.63 -1.50 10.54
N PRO A 273 1.16 -2.57 11.24
CA PRO A 273 -0.08 -2.53 11.99
C PRO A 273 0.00 -1.57 13.18
N ARG A 274 1.17 -1.47 13.78
CA ARG A 274 1.42 -0.64 14.98
C ARG A 274 2.80 0.00 14.94
N GLU A 275 2.92 1.10 15.68
CA GLU A 275 4.22 1.72 15.97
C GLU A 275 5.13 0.75 16.73
N GLY A 276 6.39 0.64 16.32
CA GLY A 276 7.37 -0.23 16.97
C GLY A 276 7.30 -1.71 16.58
N GLU A 277 6.40 -2.09 15.68
CA GLU A 277 6.30 -3.46 15.11
C GLU A 277 6.77 -3.45 13.66
N LEU A 278 7.45 -4.53 13.24
CA LEU A 278 7.88 -4.76 11.86
C LEU A 278 7.09 -5.89 11.22
N LEU A 279 6.75 -5.72 9.95
CA LEU A 279 6.34 -6.81 9.09
C LEU A 279 7.57 -7.48 8.44
N PRO A 280 7.48 -8.77 8.05
CA PRO A 280 8.59 -9.44 7.37
C PRO A 280 9.01 -8.72 6.08
N PHE A 281 10.31 -8.56 5.89
CA PHE A 281 10.85 -7.85 4.74
C PHE A 281 10.83 -8.68 3.46
N LYS A 282 10.51 -8.02 2.34
CA LYS A 282 10.63 -8.59 1.00
C LYS A 282 12.06 -8.44 0.48
N LYS A 283 12.52 -9.43 -0.28
CA LYS A 283 13.92 -9.55 -0.76
C LYS A 283 14.34 -8.48 -1.79
N GLY A 284 13.39 -7.71 -2.35
CA GLY A 284 13.64 -6.79 -3.48
C GLY A 284 14.80 -5.82 -3.26
N PHE A 285 14.92 -5.22 -2.08
CA PHE A 285 15.99 -4.27 -1.78
C PHE A 285 17.37 -4.91 -1.79
N ALA A 286 17.47 -6.17 -1.36
CA ALA A 286 18.73 -6.90 -1.33
C ALA A 286 19.23 -7.17 -2.75
N HIS A 287 18.35 -7.57 -3.67
CA HIS A 287 18.67 -7.68 -5.09
C HIS A 287 19.17 -6.35 -5.66
N PHE A 288 18.43 -5.26 -5.47
CA PHE A 288 18.84 -3.94 -5.97
C PHE A 288 20.22 -3.52 -5.47
N ALA A 289 20.48 -3.72 -4.18
CA ALA A 289 21.76 -3.32 -3.58
C ALA A 289 22.94 -4.18 -4.07
N ILE A 290 22.72 -5.49 -4.22
CA ILE A 290 23.75 -6.43 -4.68
C ILE A 290 24.06 -6.20 -6.17
N ASP A 291 23.02 -6.12 -7.01
CA ASP A 291 23.17 -5.99 -8.46
C ASP A 291 23.88 -4.66 -8.83
N ALA A 292 23.53 -3.57 -8.12
CA ALA A 292 24.19 -2.28 -8.28
C ALA A 292 25.52 -2.14 -7.51
N GLY A 293 25.85 -3.06 -6.61
CA GLY A 293 27.06 -3.01 -5.78
C GLY A 293 27.08 -1.85 -4.78
N VAL A 294 25.91 -1.38 -4.33
CA VAL A 294 25.75 -0.20 -3.45
C VAL A 294 25.40 -0.59 -2.02
N PRO A 295 25.70 0.24 -1.02
CA PRO A 295 25.34 -0.04 0.36
C PRO A 295 23.85 0.14 0.61
N VAL A 296 23.32 -0.61 1.60
CA VAL A 296 21.98 -0.45 2.16
C VAL A 296 22.06 0.42 3.42
N VAL A 297 21.26 1.47 3.49
CA VAL A 297 21.16 2.37 4.65
C VAL A 297 19.88 2.04 5.40
N PRO A 298 19.95 1.35 6.56
CA PRO A 298 18.78 1.04 7.35
C PRO A 298 18.33 2.27 8.13
N ILE A 299 17.02 2.49 8.20
CA ILE A 299 16.42 3.55 9.03
C ILE A 299 15.26 2.98 9.84
N ALA A 300 14.93 3.65 10.94
CA ALA A 300 13.69 3.42 11.66
C ALA A 300 12.92 4.73 11.85
N LEU A 301 11.60 4.65 11.68
CA LEU A 301 10.66 5.73 11.83
C LEU A 301 9.70 5.44 12.98
N SER A 302 9.36 6.44 13.74
CA SER A 302 8.32 6.37 14.77
C SER A 302 7.56 7.68 14.85
N GLY A 303 6.30 7.61 15.26
CA GLY A 303 5.43 8.78 15.35
C GLY A 303 4.77 9.18 14.04
N THR A 304 4.89 8.40 12.97
CA THR A 304 4.36 8.74 11.65
C THR A 304 3.03 8.06 11.30
N LYS A 305 2.58 7.08 12.11
CA LYS A 305 1.32 6.36 11.86
C LYS A 305 0.10 7.24 12.08
N ASP A 306 -0.01 7.84 13.26
CA ASP A 306 -1.08 8.76 13.62
C ASP A 306 -0.51 10.16 13.86
N LEU A 307 -1.04 11.16 13.18
CA LEU A 307 -0.48 12.50 13.16
C LEU A 307 -1.40 13.51 13.88
N TRP A 308 -0.80 14.39 14.68
CA TRP A 308 -1.47 15.55 15.29
C TRP A 308 -0.48 16.69 15.47
N LEU A 309 -0.96 17.91 15.70
CA LEU A 309 -0.10 19.09 15.89
C LEU A 309 0.85 18.90 17.09
N GLY A 310 2.13 19.15 16.83
CA GLY A 310 3.18 19.05 17.85
C GLY A 310 3.61 17.61 18.18
N LYS A 311 3.13 16.60 17.41
CA LYS A 311 3.61 15.23 17.59
C LYS A 311 5.09 15.13 17.34
N THR A 312 5.78 14.34 18.16
CA THR A 312 7.18 14.00 17.96
C THR A 312 7.29 12.88 16.93
N ILE A 313 8.08 13.14 15.90
CA ILE A 313 8.44 12.17 14.85
C ILE A 313 9.92 11.87 15.02
N GLU A 314 10.26 10.60 15.14
CA GLU A 314 11.63 10.14 15.32
C GLU A 314 12.13 9.45 14.06
N LEU A 315 13.35 9.82 13.63
CA LEU A 315 14.09 9.17 12.56
C LEU A 315 15.46 8.73 13.10
N ARG A 316 15.72 7.44 13.05
CA ARG A 316 17.03 6.89 13.39
C ARG A 316 17.67 6.31 12.13
N VAL A 317 18.93 6.67 11.89
CA VAL A 317 19.71 6.18 10.74
C VAL A 317 20.80 5.25 11.27
N GLY A 318 20.83 4.03 10.75
CA GLY A 318 21.82 3.00 11.09
C GLY A 318 23.10 3.13 10.25
N ALA A 319 24.07 2.29 10.59
CA ALA A 319 25.30 2.16 9.79
C ALA A 319 24.99 1.56 8.42
N PRO A 320 25.57 2.07 7.32
CA PRO A 320 25.41 1.47 6.00
C PRO A 320 25.91 0.03 5.97
N ILE A 321 25.13 -0.87 5.39
CA ILE A 321 25.43 -2.29 5.24
C ILE A 321 26.02 -2.50 3.84
N PRO A 322 27.27 -2.95 3.70
CA PRO A 322 27.83 -3.28 2.39
C PRO A 322 27.08 -4.48 1.78
N ALA A 323 26.58 -4.36 0.57
CA ALA A 323 25.88 -5.46 -0.13
C ALA A 323 26.82 -6.24 -1.07
N LYS A 324 27.90 -5.64 -1.53
CA LYS A 324 28.86 -6.27 -2.45
C LYS A 324 29.49 -7.51 -1.85
N GLY A 325 29.45 -8.63 -2.58
CA GLY A 325 30.03 -9.90 -2.19
C GLY A 325 29.21 -10.71 -1.16
N ARG A 326 27.98 -10.28 -0.89
CA ARG A 326 27.03 -10.98 -0.01
C ARG A 326 25.93 -11.67 -0.80
N THR A 327 25.30 -12.65 -0.19
CA THR A 327 24.08 -13.28 -0.72
C THR A 327 22.85 -12.41 -0.42
N VAL A 328 21.77 -12.66 -1.14
CA VAL A 328 20.48 -11.97 -0.94
C VAL A 328 19.94 -12.21 0.47
N GLU A 329 20.07 -13.44 0.96
CA GLU A 329 19.66 -13.85 2.29
C GLU A 329 20.43 -13.12 3.39
N GLU A 330 21.74 -13.00 3.26
CA GLU A 330 22.58 -12.26 4.21
C GLU A 330 22.21 -10.77 4.26
N VAL A 331 22.01 -10.13 3.09
CA VAL A 331 21.63 -8.71 3.05
C VAL A 331 20.22 -8.50 3.59
N LEU A 332 19.30 -9.43 3.32
CA LEU A 332 17.94 -9.41 3.88
C LEU A 332 17.97 -9.47 5.40
N GLN A 333 18.67 -10.48 5.98
CA GLN A 333 18.74 -10.67 7.43
C GLN A 333 19.42 -9.49 8.14
N LEU A 334 20.54 -9.01 7.59
CA LEU A 334 21.24 -7.85 8.14
C LEU A 334 20.39 -6.58 8.07
N GLY A 335 19.64 -6.37 6.98
CA GLY A 335 18.77 -5.24 6.82
C GLY A 335 17.60 -5.26 7.80
N GLU A 336 16.92 -6.40 7.91
CA GLU A 336 15.79 -6.58 8.83
C GLU A 336 16.24 -6.42 10.30
N HIS A 337 17.34 -7.04 10.67
CA HIS A 337 17.92 -6.94 12.02
C HIS A 337 18.31 -5.50 12.35
N ALA A 338 19.01 -4.82 11.44
CA ALA A 338 19.43 -3.43 11.64
C ALA A 338 18.26 -2.46 11.81
N VAL A 339 17.17 -2.64 11.05
CA VAL A 339 15.96 -1.82 11.24
C VAL A 339 15.28 -2.15 12.56
N ALA A 340 15.20 -3.44 12.95
CA ALA A 340 14.63 -3.86 14.22
C ALA A 340 15.37 -3.27 15.43
N GLU A 341 16.70 -3.24 15.39
CA GLU A 341 17.52 -2.64 16.46
C GLU A 341 17.37 -1.11 16.56
N LEU A 342 17.09 -0.46 15.44
CA LEU A 342 16.87 0.99 15.40
C LEU A 342 15.49 1.40 15.89
N LEU A 343 14.48 0.51 15.87
CA LEU A 343 13.12 0.86 16.25
C LEU A 343 13.04 1.31 17.70
N PRO A 344 12.55 2.54 17.96
CA PRO A 344 12.34 2.98 19.32
C PRO A 344 11.12 2.28 19.93
N PRO A 345 11.12 2.01 21.24
CA PRO A 345 9.91 1.62 21.94
C PRO A 345 8.92 2.77 21.86
N TYR A 346 7.77 2.52 21.27
CA TYR A 346 6.74 3.55 21.11
C TYR A 346 5.76 3.52 22.29
N ARG A 347 5.54 4.66 22.88
CA ARG A 347 4.42 4.90 23.83
C ARG A 347 3.67 6.13 23.34
N GLU A 348 2.37 5.96 23.12
CA GLU A 348 1.53 7.07 22.68
C GLU A 348 1.45 8.15 23.78
N PRO A 349 1.87 9.41 23.48
CA PRO A 349 1.82 10.47 24.45
C PRO A 349 0.40 10.76 24.91
N PRO A 350 0.16 10.98 26.20
CA PRO A 350 -1.13 11.44 26.70
C PRO A 350 -1.44 12.87 26.25
N GLY A 351 -2.73 13.23 26.22
CA GLY A 351 -3.17 14.60 25.97
C GLY A 351 -4.03 14.77 24.73
N ARG A 352 -4.38 16.03 24.43
CA ARG A 352 -5.25 16.37 23.28
C ARG A 352 -4.46 16.22 21.97
N LYS A 353 -5.05 15.52 21.01
CA LYS A 353 -4.48 15.25 19.69
C LYS A 353 -5.18 16.13 18.64
N LEU A 354 -4.81 17.40 18.63
CA LEU A 354 -5.43 18.37 17.73
C LEU A 354 -5.21 17.99 16.27
N LEU A 355 -6.26 18.03 15.47
CA LEU A 355 -6.28 17.72 14.03
C LEU A 355 -5.87 16.28 13.66
N ARG A 356 -5.91 15.30 14.60
CA ARG A 356 -5.48 13.92 14.35
C ARG A 356 -6.13 13.31 13.11
N VAL A 357 -7.46 13.32 13.03
CA VAL A 357 -8.20 12.68 11.91
C VAL A 357 -7.82 13.33 10.58
N TRP A 358 -7.74 14.66 10.56
CA TRP A 358 -7.41 15.41 9.34
C TRP A 358 -5.96 15.18 8.89
N LEU A 359 -4.98 15.30 9.79
CA LEU A 359 -3.56 15.13 9.46
C LEU A 359 -3.22 13.67 9.07
N THR A 360 -3.80 12.69 9.76
CA THR A 360 -3.57 11.27 9.44
C THR A 360 -4.17 10.88 8.09
N GLY A 361 -5.30 11.45 7.72
CA GLY A 361 -6.05 11.15 6.51
C GLY A 361 -5.79 12.06 5.30
N LEU A 362 -4.69 12.82 5.29
CA LEU A 362 -4.37 13.74 4.19
C LEU A 362 -4.06 13.04 2.85
N PHE A 363 -3.54 11.78 2.89
CA PHE A 363 -3.14 10.99 1.72
C PHE A 363 -3.54 9.53 1.84
#